data_c0b9352055b7bd732e1617cd55b58102
#
_entry.id   c0b9352055b7bd732e1617cd55b58102
#
_cell.length_a   1.000
_cell.length_b   1.000
_cell.length_c   1.000
_cell.angle_alpha   90.00
_cell.angle_beta   90.00
_cell.angle_gamma   90.00
#
_symmetry.space_group_name_H-M   'P 1'
#
loop_
_entity.id
_entity.type
_entity.pdbx_description
1 polymer ?
#
loop_
_entity_poly.entity_id
_entity_poly.type
_entity_poly.pdbx_seq_one_letter_code
_entity_poly.pdbx_strand_id
1 'polypeptide(L)'
;MAHSYSHLYRFPVTGLRFFTIYGPWGRPDMAIFLFAKAIIEGTPIKLFNHGKMRRDFTHIDDVTRVVLRLVDRIPGDDGGAGRAPARIYNVGNHHPEELTHVVALLEKELGRAAVKDMLPMQPGDVMETFADVGDLMRDTGFRPQTSIEDGIRDFVAWYRDHYKV
;
A
#
# COMPACT_ATOMS: atom_id res chain seq x y z
N MET A 1 -2.36 -16.12 16.33
CA MET A 1 -2.84 -15.50 17.59
C MET A 1 -4.29 -14.98 17.45
N ALA A 2 -4.64 -13.95 16.65
CA ALA A 2 -6.02 -13.45 16.53
C ALA A 2 -7.06 -14.55 16.22
N HIS A 3 -6.81 -15.40 15.22
CA HIS A 3 -7.69 -16.54 14.89
C HIS A 3 -7.86 -17.53 16.07
N SER A 4 -6.79 -17.83 16.82
CA SER A 4 -6.88 -18.74 17.97
C SER A 4 -7.76 -18.16 19.08
N TYR A 5 -7.64 -16.86 19.34
CA TYR A 5 -8.50 -16.19 20.30
C TYR A 5 -9.96 -16.14 19.82
N SER A 6 -10.19 -15.83 18.56
CA SER A 6 -11.53 -15.88 17.97
C SER A 6 -12.15 -17.28 18.10
N HIS A 7 -11.37 -18.33 17.87
CA HIS A 7 -11.85 -19.70 18.02
C HIS A 7 -12.21 -20.04 19.48
N LEU A 8 -11.36 -19.68 20.45
CA LEU A 8 -11.54 -20.01 21.85
C LEU A 8 -12.65 -19.21 22.51
N TYR A 9 -12.72 -17.94 22.23
CA TYR A 9 -13.61 -16.99 22.92
C TYR A 9 -14.79 -16.50 22.07
N ARG A 10 -14.88 -16.97 20.84
CA ARG A 10 -15.98 -16.69 19.90
C ARG A 10 -16.22 -15.21 19.62
N PHE A 11 -15.24 -14.33 19.84
CA PHE A 11 -15.37 -12.94 19.41
C PHE A 11 -14.95 -12.77 17.95
N PRO A 12 -15.65 -11.94 17.17
CA PRO A 12 -15.37 -11.74 15.77
C PRO A 12 -14.05 -10.97 15.56
N VAL A 13 -13.27 -11.40 14.55
CA VAL A 13 -12.01 -10.78 14.19
C VAL A 13 -11.91 -10.58 12.69
N THR A 14 -11.63 -9.38 12.25
CA THR A 14 -11.24 -9.06 10.89
C THR A 14 -9.76 -8.66 10.83
N GLY A 15 -8.94 -9.48 10.18
CA GLY A 15 -7.52 -9.20 9.93
C GLY A 15 -7.34 -8.53 8.59
N LEU A 16 -6.50 -7.50 8.51
CA LEU A 16 -6.15 -6.81 7.26
C LEU A 16 -4.67 -6.98 6.96
N ARG A 17 -4.36 -7.46 5.75
CA ARG A 17 -3.00 -7.55 5.21
C ARG A 17 -2.80 -6.42 4.23
N PHE A 18 -2.16 -5.36 4.68
CA PHE A 18 -1.85 -4.23 3.83
C PHE A 18 -0.66 -4.52 2.91
N PHE A 19 -0.82 -4.15 1.64
CA PHE A 19 0.28 -4.11 0.69
C PHE A 19 1.05 -2.80 0.82
N THR A 20 1.63 -2.26 -0.25
CA THR A 20 2.44 -1.04 -0.15
C THR A 20 1.53 0.19 -0.09
N ILE A 21 1.19 0.62 1.13
CA ILE A 21 0.37 1.82 1.35
C ILE A 21 1.23 3.07 1.19
N TYR A 22 0.68 4.08 0.51
CA TYR A 22 1.31 5.39 0.33
C TYR A 22 0.26 6.52 0.41
N GLY A 23 0.72 7.76 0.46
CA GLY A 23 -0.13 8.95 0.52
C GLY A 23 0.27 9.87 1.67
N PRO A 24 -0.54 10.91 1.96
CA PRO A 24 -0.36 11.80 3.09
C PRO A 24 -0.16 11.05 4.41
N TRP A 25 0.72 11.55 5.28
CA TRP A 25 1.08 10.94 6.57
C TRP A 25 1.70 9.54 6.48
N GLY A 26 2.23 9.20 5.28
CA GLY A 26 2.92 7.93 5.06
C GLY A 26 4.17 7.79 5.92
N ARG A 27 4.57 6.54 6.16
CA ARG A 27 5.79 6.22 6.92
C ARG A 27 7.03 6.73 6.18
N PRO A 28 7.96 7.43 6.88
CA PRO A 28 9.13 8.04 6.24
C PRO A 28 10.19 7.03 5.74
N ASP A 29 10.08 5.77 6.12
CA ASP A 29 10.95 4.67 5.67
C ASP A 29 10.43 3.93 4.42
N MET A 30 9.29 4.34 3.87
CA MET A 30 8.71 3.74 2.66
C MET A 30 9.23 4.39 1.38
N ALA A 31 9.27 3.61 0.30
CA ALA A 31 9.92 3.97 -0.97
C ALA A 31 9.50 5.35 -1.51
N ILE A 32 8.20 5.62 -1.62
CA ILE A 32 7.70 6.91 -2.17
C ILE A 32 8.19 8.09 -1.34
N PHE A 33 8.18 7.96 -0.01
CA PHE A 33 8.65 8.99 0.89
C PHE A 33 10.18 9.20 0.75
N LEU A 34 10.95 8.12 0.75
CA LEU A 34 12.41 8.16 0.59
C LEU A 34 12.80 8.77 -0.75
N PHE A 35 12.09 8.42 -1.83
CA PHE A 35 12.36 8.96 -3.16
C PHE A 35 12.05 10.45 -3.25
N ALA A 36 10.90 10.88 -2.73
CA ALA A 36 10.55 12.30 -2.71
C ALA A 36 11.58 13.12 -1.93
N LYS A 37 11.96 12.65 -0.74
CA LYS A 37 13.01 13.28 0.07
C LYS A 37 14.33 13.40 -0.71
N ALA A 38 14.80 12.29 -1.27
CA ALA A 38 16.06 12.27 -2.01
C ALA A 38 16.05 13.17 -3.26
N ILE A 39 14.92 13.21 -3.99
CA ILE A 39 14.76 14.09 -5.15
C ILE A 39 14.86 15.57 -4.72
N ILE A 40 14.22 15.95 -3.63
CA ILE A 40 14.25 17.31 -3.09
C ILE A 40 15.67 17.68 -2.61
N GLU A 41 16.34 16.76 -1.92
CA GLU A 41 17.70 16.95 -1.41
C GLU A 41 18.79 16.82 -2.49
N GLY A 42 18.45 16.30 -3.68
CA GLY A 42 19.41 16.05 -4.76
C GLY A 42 20.33 14.86 -4.47
N THR A 43 19.94 13.97 -3.57
CA THR A 43 20.70 12.77 -3.22
C THR A 43 20.27 11.56 -4.07
N PRO A 44 21.16 10.56 -4.30
CA PRO A 44 20.83 9.41 -5.12
C PRO A 44 19.72 8.54 -4.52
N ILE A 45 18.77 8.12 -5.37
CA ILE A 45 17.78 7.07 -5.06
C ILE A 45 18.29 5.72 -5.52
N LYS A 46 18.19 4.71 -4.66
CA LYS A 46 18.61 3.34 -4.98
C LYS A 46 17.47 2.59 -5.65
N LEU A 47 17.66 2.17 -6.89
CA LEU A 47 16.72 1.40 -7.67
C LEU A 47 17.22 -0.03 -7.88
N PHE A 48 16.79 -0.95 -7.02
CA PHE A 48 17.16 -2.36 -7.10
C PHE A 48 16.57 -3.03 -8.34
N ASN A 49 17.19 -4.13 -8.77
CA ASN A 49 16.89 -4.83 -10.02
C ASN A 49 16.87 -3.86 -11.23
N HIS A 50 17.76 -2.88 -11.23
CA HIS A 50 17.83 -1.83 -12.26
C HIS A 50 16.49 -1.11 -12.50
N GLY A 51 15.69 -0.95 -11.44
CA GLY A 51 14.36 -0.33 -11.49
C GLY A 51 13.23 -1.23 -12.01
N LYS A 52 13.53 -2.48 -12.37
CA LYS A 52 12.54 -3.44 -12.93
C LYS A 52 11.75 -4.16 -11.84
N MET A 53 11.38 -3.45 -10.79
CA MET A 53 10.54 -3.96 -9.69
C MET A 53 9.13 -3.43 -9.86
N ARG A 54 8.15 -4.26 -9.55
CA ARG A 54 6.74 -3.86 -9.56
C ARG A 54 6.13 -4.03 -8.17
N ARG A 55 5.38 -3.04 -7.73
CA ARG A 55 4.73 -3.06 -6.41
C ARG A 55 3.27 -2.65 -6.53
N ASP A 56 2.43 -3.34 -5.77
CA ASP A 56 1.04 -2.96 -5.61
C ASP A 56 0.97 -1.77 -4.63
N PHE A 57 0.92 -0.56 -5.19
CA PHE A 57 0.81 0.67 -4.42
C PHE A 57 -0.65 1.02 -4.18
N THR A 58 -1.03 1.21 -2.93
CA THR A 58 -2.41 1.49 -2.51
C THR A 58 -2.48 2.84 -1.80
N HIS A 59 -3.29 3.75 -2.31
CA HIS A 59 -3.46 5.07 -1.68
C HIS A 59 -4.17 4.96 -0.32
N ILE A 60 -3.76 5.79 0.63
CA ILE A 60 -4.29 5.77 2.01
C ILE A 60 -5.81 6.00 2.05
N ASP A 61 -6.37 6.81 1.16
CA ASP A 61 -7.81 7.04 1.11
C ASP A 61 -8.59 5.77 0.75
N ASP A 62 -8.07 4.97 -0.17
CA ASP A 62 -8.69 3.68 -0.51
C ASP A 62 -8.62 2.71 0.66
N VAL A 63 -7.51 2.70 1.40
CA VAL A 63 -7.37 1.91 2.63
C VAL A 63 -8.39 2.36 3.68
N THR A 64 -8.52 3.66 3.90
CA THR A 64 -9.48 4.23 4.85
C THR A 64 -10.91 3.87 4.50
N ARG A 65 -11.28 3.96 3.22
CA ARG A 65 -12.61 3.53 2.74
C ARG A 65 -12.87 2.04 2.98
N VAL A 66 -11.87 1.19 2.78
CA VAL A 66 -11.95 -0.25 3.10
C VAL A 66 -12.20 -0.47 4.57
N VAL A 67 -11.41 0.17 5.44
CA VAL A 67 -11.56 0.03 6.90
C VAL A 67 -12.96 0.44 7.33
N LEU A 68 -13.45 1.60 6.88
CA LEU A 68 -14.80 2.08 7.22
C LEU A 68 -15.90 1.11 6.77
N ARG A 69 -15.77 0.50 5.58
CA ARG A 69 -16.75 -0.51 5.11
C ARG A 69 -16.73 -1.81 5.91
N LEU A 70 -15.58 -2.15 6.51
CA LEU A 70 -15.41 -3.38 7.27
C LEU A 70 -15.81 -3.24 8.74
N VAL A 71 -15.86 -2.02 9.30
CA VAL A 71 -16.26 -1.78 10.70
C VAL A 71 -17.64 -2.37 10.99
N ASP A 72 -18.58 -2.19 10.06
CA ASP A 72 -19.95 -2.68 10.21
C ASP A 72 -20.16 -4.11 9.67
N ARG A 73 -19.10 -4.76 9.16
CA ARG A 73 -19.15 -6.11 8.61
C ARG A 73 -18.48 -7.13 9.53
N ILE A 74 -19.19 -7.44 10.58
CA ILE A 74 -18.71 -8.38 11.60
C ILE A 74 -18.74 -9.80 11.02
N PRO A 75 -17.63 -10.57 11.08
CA PRO A 75 -17.64 -11.98 10.69
C PRO A 75 -18.66 -12.78 11.49
N GLY A 76 -19.51 -13.53 10.78
CA GLY A 76 -20.53 -14.35 11.40
C GLY A 76 -19.95 -15.48 12.23
N ASP A 77 -20.60 -15.78 13.35
CA ASP A 77 -20.32 -16.95 14.17
C ASP A 77 -21.31 -18.08 13.76
N ASP A 78 -20.78 -19.23 13.38
CA ASP A 78 -21.57 -20.43 13.06
C ASP A 78 -21.98 -21.26 14.29
N GLY A 79 -21.89 -20.66 15.50
CA GLY A 79 -22.28 -21.30 16.74
C GLY A 79 -21.39 -22.46 17.19
N GLY A 80 -20.15 -22.53 16.66
CA GLY A 80 -19.21 -23.57 17.05
C GLY A 80 -19.14 -24.76 16.09
N ALA A 81 -19.84 -24.74 14.94
CA ALA A 81 -19.79 -25.80 13.93
C ALA A 81 -18.45 -25.88 13.17
N GLY A 82 -17.36 -25.46 13.80
CA GLY A 82 -15.99 -25.70 13.37
C GLY A 82 -15.22 -24.46 12.88
N ARG A 83 -15.86 -23.35 12.55
CA ARG A 83 -15.17 -22.13 12.10
C ARG A 83 -15.15 -21.05 13.18
N ALA A 84 -13.97 -20.44 13.38
CA ALA A 84 -13.90 -19.22 14.17
C ALA A 84 -14.58 -18.07 13.41
N PRO A 85 -15.26 -17.12 14.09
CA PRO A 85 -15.77 -15.91 13.47
C PRO A 85 -14.61 -14.98 13.08
N ALA A 86 -13.74 -15.44 12.19
CA ALA A 86 -12.53 -14.76 11.78
C ALA A 86 -12.46 -14.66 10.25
N ARG A 87 -12.11 -13.46 9.76
CA ARG A 87 -11.86 -13.19 8.33
C ARG A 87 -10.52 -12.50 8.17
N ILE A 88 -9.86 -12.76 7.05
CA ILE A 88 -8.62 -12.05 6.67
C ILE A 88 -8.84 -11.52 5.26
N TYR A 89 -8.53 -10.25 5.06
CA TYR A 89 -8.57 -9.62 3.74
C TYR A 89 -7.20 -9.06 3.37
N ASN A 90 -6.80 -9.26 2.12
CA ASN A 90 -5.73 -8.48 1.53
C ASN A 90 -6.30 -7.11 1.14
N VAL A 91 -5.54 -6.05 1.44
CA VAL A 91 -5.87 -4.68 1.08
C VAL A 91 -4.77 -4.14 0.18
N GLY A 92 -5.08 -3.99 -1.10
CA GLY A 92 -4.18 -3.59 -2.17
C GLY A 92 -4.95 -2.93 -3.31
N ASN A 93 -4.23 -2.37 -4.27
CA ASN A 93 -4.81 -1.72 -5.44
C ASN A 93 -5.18 -2.70 -6.56
N HIS A 94 -4.73 -3.96 -6.47
CA HIS A 94 -4.90 -4.98 -7.53
C HIS A 94 -4.28 -4.56 -8.88
N HIS A 95 -3.33 -3.65 -8.85
CA HIS A 95 -2.62 -3.13 -10.02
C HIS A 95 -1.16 -2.82 -9.68
N PRO A 96 -0.21 -3.71 -9.99
CA PRO A 96 1.21 -3.46 -9.74
C PRO A 96 1.77 -2.39 -10.67
N GLU A 97 2.45 -1.41 -10.10
CA GLU A 97 3.12 -0.32 -10.82
C GLU A 97 4.64 -0.56 -10.89
N GLU A 98 5.24 -0.20 -12.02
CA GLU A 98 6.69 -0.21 -12.16
C GLU A 98 7.32 0.90 -11.31
N LEU A 99 8.40 0.57 -10.60
CA LEU A 99 9.09 1.52 -9.73
C LEU A 99 9.64 2.72 -10.50
N THR A 100 10.10 2.49 -11.73
CA THR A 100 10.55 3.55 -12.64
C THR A 100 9.44 4.51 -13.04
N HIS A 101 8.21 4.01 -13.22
CA HIS A 101 7.03 4.85 -13.48
C HIS A 101 6.71 5.75 -12.28
N VAL A 102 6.70 5.17 -11.06
CA VAL A 102 6.48 5.93 -9.83
C VAL A 102 7.54 7.04 -9.64
N VAL A 103 8.82 6.73 -9.93
CA VAL A 103 9.89 7.74 -9.89
C VAL A 103 9.65 8.84 -10.90
N ALA A 104 9.25 8.52 -12.14
CA ALA A 104 8.96 9.52 -13.17
C ALA A 104 7.78 10.44 -12.77
N LEU A 105 6.77 9.92 -12.10
CA LEU A 105 5.67 10.72 -11.57
C LEU A 105 6.15 11.66 -10.45
N LEU A 106 6.99 11.18 -9.53
CA LEU A 106 7.58 12.03 -8.49
C LEU A 106 8.47 13.13 -9.10
N GLU A 107 9.30 12.83 -10.09
CA GLU A 107 10.11 13.82 -10.82
C GLU A 107 9.23 14.92 -11.43
N LYS A 108 8.14 14.51 -12.07
CA LYS A 108 7.18 15.44 -12.68
C LYS A 108 6.51 16.34 -11.65
N GLU A 109 5.96 15.78 -10.59
CA GLU A 109 5.22 16.54 -9.57
C GLU A 109 6.14 17.41 -8.69
N LEU A 110 7.38 16.96 -8.44
CA LEU A 110 8.39 17.74 -7.72
C LEU A 110 9.12 18.77 -8.60
N GLY A 111 9.03 18.64 -9.94
CA GLY A 111 9.73 19.51 -10.89
C GLY A 111 11.25 19.36 -10.86
N ARG A 112 11.75 18.21 -10.43
CA ARG A 112 13.19 17.90 -10.30
C ARG A 112 13.48 16.48 -10.77
N ALA A 113 14.58 16.29 -11.49
CA ALA A 113 15.07 14.97 -11.87
C ALA A 113 15.74 14.25 -10.68
N ALA A 114 15.49 12.96 -10.56
CA ALA A 114 16.15 12.10 -9.60
C ALA A 114 17.56 11.73 -10.04
N VAL A 115 18.50 11.72 -9.13
CA VAL A 115 19.79 11.04 -9.31
C VAL A 115 19.57 9.54 -9.05
N LYS A 116 19.64 8.71 -10.09
CA LYS A 116 19.29 7.28 -10.02
C LYS A 116 20.53 6.42 -9.89
N ASP A 117 20.61 5.64 -8.81
CA ASP A 117 21.63 4.60 -8.60
C ASP A 117 21.00 3.24 -8.90
N MET A 118 21.35 2.67 -10.07
CA MET A 118 20.79 1.42 -10.57
C MET A 118 21.56 0.22 -10.02
N LEU A 119 20.99 -0.47 -9.06
CA LEU A 119 21.61 -1.59 -8.35
C LEU A 119 21.06 -2.95 -8.83
N PRO A 120 21.87 -4.03 -8.69
CA PRO A 120 21.37 -5.37 -8.91
C PRO A 120 20.25 -5.72 -7.90
N MET A 121 19.52 -6.77 -8.18
CA MET A 121 18.47 -7.27 -7.27
C MET A 121 19.07 -7.71 -5.94
N GLN A 122 18.41 -7.34 -4.84
CA GLN A 122 18.83 -7.79 -3.51
C GLN A 122 18.42 -9.27 -3.29
N PRO A 123 19.28 -10.09 -2.65
CA PRO A 123 18.90 -11.43 -2.26
C PRO A 123 17.68 -11.43 -1.34
N GLY A 124 16.69 -12.28 -1.68
CA GLY A 124 15.46 -12.41 -0.89
C GLY A 124 14.37 -11.38 -1.19
N ASP A 125 14.61 -10.40 -2.05
CA ASP A 125 13.54 -9.50 -2.51
C ASP A 125 12.71 -10.16 -3.63
N VAL A 126 11.49 -9.68 -3.85
CA VAL A 126 10.56 -10.21 -4.86
C VAL A 126 10.43 -9.22 -6.02
N MET A 127 10.38 -9.73 -7.24
CA MET A 127 10.28 -8.88 -8.44
C MET A 127 8.96 -8.12 -8.51
N GLU A 128 7.87 -8.75 -8.07
CA GLU A 128 6.53 -8.17 -8.12
C GLU A 128 5.73 -8.52 -6.87
N THR A 129 4.92 -7.59 -6.38
CA THR A 129 3.86 -7.84 -5.42
C THR A 129 2.52 -7.53 -6.06
N PHE A 130 1.54 -8.42 -5.84
CA PHE A 130 0.20 -8.31 -6.38
C PHE A 130 -0.82 -8.73 -5.32
N ALA A 131 -1.76 -7.85 -4.99
CA ALA A 131 -2.79 -8.14 -4.02
C ALA A 131 -3.98 -8.86 -4.69
N ASP A 132 -4.24 -10.09 -4.28
CA ASP A 132 -5.55 -10.70 -4.53
C ASP A 132 -6.57 -10.11 -3.55
N VAL A 133 -7.40 -9.21 -4.04
CA VAL A 133 -8.44 -8.53 -3.28
C VAL A 133 -9.85 -9.04 -3.63
N GLY A 134 -9.96 -10.18 -4.30
CA GLY A 134 -11.24 -10.74 -4.75
C GLY A 134 -12.26 -10.92 -3.62
N ASP A 135 -11.80 -11.46 -2.48
CA ASP A 135 -12.67 -11.63 -1.31
C ASP A 135 -13.14 -10.28 -0.73
N LEU A 136 -12.24 -9.31 -0.64
CA LEU A 136 -12.58 -7.98 -0.17
C LEU A 136 -13.63 -7.31 -1.07
N MET A 137 -13.40 -7.35 -2.39
CA MET A 137 -14.33 -6.78 -3.37
C MET A 137 -15.71 -7.44 -3.30
N ARG A 138 -15.75 -8.76 -3.23
CA ARG A 138 -17.01 -9.52 -3.16
C ARG A 138 -17.79 -9.18 -1.89
N ASP A 139 -17.10 -9.16 -0.75
CA ASP A 139 -17.76 -9.04 0.55
C ASP A 139 -18.12 -7.57 0.88
N THR A 140 -17.40 -6.59 0.35
CA THR A 140 -17.63 -5.16 0.64
C THR A 140 -18.18 -4.34 -0.51
N GLY A 141 -18.12 -4.86 -1.74
CA GLY A 141 -18.41 -4.10 -2.96
C GLY A 141 -17.41 -2.97 -3.24
N PHE A 142 -16.31 -2.90 -2.48
CA PHE A 142 -15.29 -1.88 -2.66
C PHE A 142 -14.32 -2.26 -3.77
N ARG A 143 -13.96 -1.25 -4.60
CA ARG A 143 -12.83 -1.33 -5.54
C ARG A 143 -11.95 -0.13 -5.30
N PRO A 144 -10.61 -0.29 -5.33
CA PRO A 144 -9.69 0.83 -5.32
C PRO A 144 -10.00 1.79 -6.47
N GLN A 145 -9.90 3.08 -6.22
CA GLN A 145 -10.32 4.12 -7.18
C GLN A 145 -9.22 5.15 -7.46
N THR A 146 -8.21 5.22 -6.59
CA THR A 146 -7.14 6.21 -6.72
C THR A 146 -6.07 5.69 -7.67
N SER A 147 -5.88 6.38 -8.79
CA SER A 147 -4.77 6.10 -9.71
C SER A 147 -3.43 6.42 -9.06
N ILE A 148 -2.34 5.82 -9.56
CA ILE A 148 -0.99 6.13 -9.05
C ILE A 148 -0.65 7.60 -9.32
N GLU A 149 -1.09 8.16 -10.45
CA GLU A 149 -0.87 9.55 -10.84
C GLU A 149 -1.54 10.53 -9.87
N ASP A 150 -2.81 10.28 -9.53
CA ASP A 150 -3.56 11.13 -8.60
C ASP A 150 -3.02 11.01 -7.19
N GLY A 151 -2.70 9.80 -6.75
CA GLY A 151 -2.15 9.57 -5.42
C GLY A 151 -0.76 10.17 -5.23
N ILE A 152 0.12 10.14 -6.25
CA ILE A 152 1.44 10.79 -6.20
C ILE A 152 1.28 12.31 -6.15
N ARG A 153 0.35 12.88 -6.93
CA ARG A 153 0.04 14.31 -6.88
C ARG A 153 -0.41 14.76 -5.48
N ASP A 154 -1.33 14.01 -4.89
CA ASP A 154 -1.83 14.27 -3.54
C ASP A 154 -0.72 14.15 -2.49
N PHE A 155 0.09 13.10 -2.55
CA PHE A 155 1.24 12.91 -1.67
C PHE A 155 2.24 14.07 -1.78
N VAL A 156 2.59 14.51 -2.99
CA VAL A 156 3.56 15.60 -3.21
C VAL A 156 3.00 16.93 -2.71
N ALA A 157 1.71 17.22 -2.94
CA ALA A 157 1.07 18.42 -2.42
C ALA A 157 1.12 18.47 -0.89
N TRP A 158 0.75 17.37 -0.23
CA TRP A 158 0.87 17.24 1.23
C TRP A 158 2.33 17.36 1.70
N TYR A 159 3.28 16.68 1.03
CA TYR A 159 4.69 16.68 1.40
C TYR A 159 5.27 18.10 1.39
N ARG A 160 4.99 18.86 0.33
CA ARG A 160 5.44 20.25 0.21
C ARG A 160 4.85 21.16 1.29
N ASP A 161 3.55 21.02 1.56
CA ASP A 161 2.90 21.81 2.60
C ASP A 161 3.42 21.46 3.99
N HIS A 162 3.56 20.17 4.30
CA HIS A 162 4.01 19.70 5.61
C HIS A 162 5.47 20.07 5.92
N TYR A 163 6.38 19.90 4.94
CA TYR A 163 7.81 20.16 5.12
C TYR A 163 8.24 21.55 4.65
N LYS A 164 7.33 22.34 4.10
CA LYS A 164 7.58 23.71 3.60
C LYS A 164 8.70 23.78 2.56
N VAL A 165 8.68 22.89 1.59
CA VAL A 165 9.68 22.72 0.53
C VAL A 165 9.07 22.87 -0.87
#